data_f5325aa689e49f654d4006c5412c40d6
#
_entry.id   f5325aa689e49f654d4006c5412c40d6
#
_cell.length_a   1.000
_cell.length_b   1.000
_cell.length_c   1.000
_cell.angle_alpha   90.00
_cell.angle_beta   90.00
_cell.angle_gamma   90.00
#
_symmetry.space_group_name_H-M   'P 1'
#
loop_
_entity.id
_entity.type
_entity.pdbx_description
1 polymer ?
#
loop_
_entity_poly.entity_id
_entity_poly.type
_entity_poly.pdbx_seq_one_letter_code
_entity_poly.pdbx_strand_id
1 'polypeptide(L)'
;MNSTATSPLRAGVIGAGVFGGYHAGKYVENPDTTLTAIFDPDQARAQALADKHGVTAYSEVGLFLEAVDVVTIASPGVTHAEMGARALRAGKPVLIEKPLAVTGEEADQLVRLAAEHQVALACGHQERLVFDVMGLTGIQTPPRRITAWREGPWSGRSTDISVTFDLMVHDLDLALTLIGQADAETLSVEGKTERSDSLDEGSMSARFSNGAELELKASRIADDRRRGMVVEYEAGVIEIDFVARTFKNTTGFDLNPDYMDTPEGRDPLGANVARFVEAVLGRATGPAAPGEAGAAAVRFAERIDAAAGQ
;
A
#
# COMPACT_ATOMS: atom_id res chain seq x y z
N MET A 1 -28.99 -21.88 -15.33
CA MET A 1 -28.44 -20.53 -15.25
C MET A 1 -27.13 -20.57 -15.99
N ASN A 2 -27.07 -20.01 -17.22
CA ASN A 2 -25.82 -19.98 -17.99
C ASN A 2 -24.89 -18.96 -17.32
N SER A 3 -23.86 -19.46 -16.64
CA SER A 3 -22.69 -18.64 -16.30
C SER A 3 -22.02 -18.27 -17.64
N THR A 4 -22.23 -17.06 -18.12
CA THR A 4 -21.37 -16.49 -19.17
C THR A 4 -19.99 -16.36 -18.52
N ALA A 5 -19.10 -17.30 -18.82
CA ALA A 5 -17.71 -17.20 -18.45
C ALA A 5 -17.17 -15.92 -19.11
N THR A 6 -17.00 -14.86 -18.33
CA THR A 6 -16.30 -13.66 -18.77
C THR A 6 -14.85 -14.03 -19.04
N SER A 7 -14.31 -13.62 -20.19
CA SER A 7 -12.89 -13.84 -20.47
C SER A 7 -12.03 -13.22 -19.36
N PRO A 8 -10.92 -13.86 -18.97
CA PRO A 8 -10.00 -13.29 -17.99
C PRO A 8 -9.57 -11.87 -18.39
N LEU A 9 -9.42 -10.98 -17.40
CA LEU A 9 -8.94 -9.62 -17.61
C LEU A 9 -7.50 -9.63 -18.10
N ARG A 10 -7.20 -8.86 -19.14
CA ARG A 10 -5.82 -8.64 -19.58
C ARG A 10 -5.13 -7.72 -18.58
N ALA A 11 -4.16 -8.26 -17.87
CA ALA A 11 -3.41 -7.53 -16.85
C ALA A 11 -2.07 -7.02 -17.39
N GLY A 12 -1.65 -5.85 -16.94
CA GLY A 12 -0.36 -5.29 -17.27
C GLY A 12 0.35 -4.70 -16.04
N VAL A 13 1.68 -4.64 -16.11
CA VAL A 13 2.51 -4.09 -15.05
C VAL A 13 3.39 -2.97 -15.60
N ILE A 14 3.34 -1.81 -14.95
CA ILE A 14 4.23 -0.67 -15.14
C ILE A 14 5.31 -0.73 -14.06
N GLY A 15 6.57 -0.83 -14.49
CA GLY A 15 7.74 -1.04 -13.63
C GLY A 15 8.20 -2.50 -13.63
N ALA A 16 9.35 -2.78 -14.25
CA ALA A 16 9.94 -4.12 -14.35
C ALA A 16 11.03 -4.38 -13.28
N GLY A 17 10.90 -3.71 -12.13
CA GLY A 17 11.74 -3.94 -10.95
C GLY A 17 11.32 -5.18 -10.16
N VAL A 18 11.86 -5.32 -8.94
CA VAL A 18 11.58 -6.47 -8.06
C VAL A 18 10.10 -6.61 -7.76
N PHE A 19 9.43 -5.52 -7.35
CA PHE A 19 8.00 -5.55 -7.05
C PHE A 19 7.14 -5.76 -8.29
N GLY A 20 7.50 -5.14 -9.42
CA GLY A 20 6.83 -5.42 -10.70
C GLY A 20 6.88 -6.89 -11.08
N GLY A 21 8.03 -7.55 -10.85
CA GLY A 21 8.17 -8.99 -11.03
C GLY A 21 7.26 -9.82 -10.12
N TYR A 22 7.07 -9.40 -8.86
CA TYR A 22 6.12 -10.05 -7.95
C TYR A 22 4.67 -9.88 -8.42
N HIS A 23 4.25 -8.66 -8.78
CA HIS A 23 2.90 -8.41 -9.29
C HIS A 23 2.62 -9.18 -10.59
N ALA A 24 3.58 -9.23 -11.52
CA ALA A 24 3.46 -10.04 -12.75
C ALA A 24 3.19 -11.51 -12.43
N GLY A 25 3.93 -12.08 -11.46
CA GLY A 25 3.68 -13.44 -10.96
C GLY A 25 2.26 -13.62 -10.41
N LYS A 26 1.76 -12.65 -9.63
CA LYS A 26 0.42 -12.73 -9.04
C LYS A 26 -0.70 -12.66 -10.09
N TYR A 27 -0.52 -11.90 -11.15
CA TYR A 27 -1.47 -11.92 -12.28
C TYR A 27 -1.44 -13.23 -13.08
N VAL A 28 -0.28 -13.89 -13.18
CA VAL A 28 -0.18 -15.22 -13.81
C VAL A 28 -0.87 -16.30 -12.95
N GLU A 29 -0.76 -16.18 -11.62
CA GLU A 29 -1.36 -17.12 -10.66
C GLU A 29 -2.88 -16.95 -10.50
N ASN A 30 -3.42 -15.76 -10.81
CA ASN A 30 -4.84 -15.45 -10.62
C ASN A 30 -5.69 -15.97 -11.78
N PRO A 31 -6.70 -16.83 -11.54
CA PRO A 31 -7.50 -17.44 -12.60
C PRO A 31 -8.40 -16.46 -13.39
N ASP A 32 -8.68 -15.29 -12.83
CA ASP A 32 -9.51 -14.25 -13.45
C ASP A 32 -8.69 -13.25 -14.29
N THR A 33 -7.38 -13.46 -14.41
CA THR A 33 -6.49 -12.58 -15.18
C THR A 33 -5.59 -13.36 -16.16
N THR A 34 -5.16 -12.65 -17.19
CA THR A 34 -4.07 -13.07 -18.08
C THR A 34 -3.07 -11.93 -18.11
N LEU A 35 -1.84 -12.15 -17.66
CA LEU A 35 -0.77 -11.18 -17.86
C LEU A 35 -0.49 -11.05 -19.36
N THR A 36 -0.51 -9.84 -19.92
CA THR A 36 -0.33 -9.60 -21.36
C THR A 36 0.77 -8.61 -21.68
N ALA A 37 1.10 -7.70 -20.75
CA ALA A 37 1.96 -6.57 -21.04
C ALA A 37 2.84 -6.17 -19.86
N ILE A 38 4.09 -5.83 -20.17
CA ILE A 38 5.04 -5.19 -19.24
C ILE A 38 5.51 -3.88 -19.87
N PHE A 39 5.56 -2.82 -19.05
CA PHE A 39 6.15 -1.54 -19.42
C PHE A 39 7.21 -1.13 -18.40
N ASP A 40 8.35 -0.69 -18.89
CA ASP A 40 9.40 -0.01 -18.13
C ASP A 40 10.13 0.96 -19.08
N PRO A 41 10.52 2.17 -18.67
CA PRO A 41 11.34 3.05 -19.51
C PRO A 41 12.70 2.41 -19.86
N ASP A 42 13.22 1.51 -19.02
CA ASP A 42 14.34 0.64 -19.37
C ASP A 42 13.81 -0.57 -20.18
N GLN A 43 13.95 -0.46 -21.49
CA GLN A 43 13.47 -1.50 -22.42
C GLN A 43 14.10 -2.88 -22.14
N ALA A 44 15.34 -2.93 -21.67
CA ALA A 44 15.99 -4.21 -21.37
C ALA A 44 15.35 -4.88 -20.15
N ARG A 45 14.98 -4.11 -19.12
CA ARG A 45 14.22 -4.62 -17.97
C ARG A 45 12.83 -5.07 -18.37
N ALA A 46 12.12 -4.26 -19.15
CA ALA A 46 10.79 -4.62 -19.65
C ALA A 46 10.84 -5.94 -20.42
N GLN A 47 11.79 -6.08 -21.34
CA GLN A 47 11.96 -7.29 -22.17
C GLN A 47 12.31 -8.52 -21.32
N ALA A 48 13.25 -8.38 -20.37
CA ALA A 48 13.66 -9.49 -19.50
C ALA A 48 12.49 -10.03 -18.65
N LEU A 49 11.62 -9.15 -18.11
CA LEU A 49 10.45 -9.58 -17.36
C LEU A 49 9.36 -10.15 -18.29
N ALA A 50 9.17 -9.56 -19.47
CA ALA A 50 8.22 -10.04 -20.46
C ALA A 50 8.60 -11.44 -21.00
N ASP A 51 9.87 -11.67 -21.31
CA ASP A 51 10.39 -12.97 -21.75
C ASP A 51 10.17 -14.06 -20.70
N LYS A 52 10.39 -13.72 -19.42
CA LYS A 52 10.15 -14.64 -18.30
C LYS A 52 8.73 -15.18 -18.26
N HIS A 53 7.76 -14.38 -18.68
CA HIS A 53 6.33 -14.73 -18.62
C HIS A 53 5.72 -15.00 -20.00
N GLY A 54 6.48 -14.86 -21.09
CA GLY A 54 6.00 -15.09 -22.47
C GLY A 54 4.99 -14.03 -22.93
N VAL A 55 5.15 -12.76 -22.48
CA VAL A 55 4.25 -11.65 -22.78
C VAL A 55 4.95 -10.53 -23.54
N THR A 56 4.25 -9.45 -23.89
CA THR A 56 4.81 -8.36 -24.68
C THR A 56 5.42 -7.27 -23.79
N ALA A 57 6.67 -6.86 -24.12
CA ALA A 57 7.28 -5.66 -23.59
C ALA A 57 6.92 -4.44 -24.43
N TYR A 58 6.55 -3.34 -23.78
CA TYR A 58 6.20 -2.07 -24.42
C TYR A 58 7.20 -0.98 -24.06
N SER A 59 7.55 -0.13 -25.03
CA SER A 59 8.35 1.08 -24.84
C SER A 59 7.51 2.35 -24.76
N GLU A 60 6.24 2.26 -25.19
CA GLU A 60 5.29 3.36 -25.22
C GLU A 60 4.10 3.04 -24.30
N VAL A 61 3.90 3.87 -23.28
CA VAL A 61 2.85 3.65 -22.28
C VAL A 61 1.44 3.68 -22.89
N GLY A 62 1.22 4.47 -23.94
CA GLY A 62 -0.06 4.52 -24.65
C GLY A 62 -0.43 3.16 -25.24
N LEU A 63 0.50 2.56 -25.98
CA LEU A 63 0.32 1.23 -26.59
C LEU A 63 0.17 0.13 -25.52
N PHE A 64 0.92 0.24 -24.42
CA PHE A 64 0.74 -0.65 -23.27
C PHE A 64 -0.69 -0.58 -22.71
N LEU A 65 -1.23 0.63 -22.51
CA LEU A 65 -2.58 0.82 -21.96
C LEU A 65 -3.68 0.29 -22.88
N GLU A 66 -3.49 0.28 -24.20
CA GLU A 66 -4.42 -0.34 -25.16
C GLU A 66 -4.44 -1.87 -25.06
N ALA A 67 -3.33 -2.47 -24.63
CA ALA A 67 -3.18 -3.92 -24.56
C ALA A 67 -3.75 -4.56 -23.27
N VAL A 68 -4.19 -3.75 -22.31
CA VAL A 68 -4.60 -4.21 -20.99
C VAL A 68 -5.99 -3.74 -20.58
N ASP A 69 -6.61 -4.45 -19.64
CA ASP A 69 -7.88 -4.09 -19.00
C ASP A 69 -7.67 -3.58 -17.59
N VAL A 70 -6.63 -4.06 -16.89
CA VAL A 70 -6.24 -3.64 -15.53
C VAL A 70 -4.74 -3.43 -15.45
N VAL A 71 -4.30 -2.52 -14.57
CA VAL A 71 -2.89 -2.13 -14.45
C VAL A 71 -2.43 -2.18 -13.00
N THR A 72 -1.23 -2.74 -12.77
CA THR A 72 -0.46 -2.44 -11.57
C THR A 72 0.68 -1.49 -11.89
N ILE A 73 0.89 -0.49 -11.01
CA ILE A 73 2.03 0.42 -11.05
C ILE A 73 2.95 0.08 -9.87
N ALA A 74 4.14 -0.40 -10.20
CA ALA A 74 5.20 -0.82 -9.26
C ALA A 74 6.56 -0.22 -9.68
N SER A 75 6.53 0.98 -10.25
CA SER A 75 7.67 1.82 -10.61
C SER A 75 8.18 2.61 -9.38
N PRO A 76 9.21 3.45 -9.47
CA PRO A 76 9.60 4.32 -8.35
C PRO A 76 8.47 5.26 -7.89
N GLY A 77 8.38 5.51 -6.57
CA GLY A 77 7.28 6.28 -5.96
C GLY A 77 7.01 7.63 -6.60
N VAL A 78 8.05 8.34 -6.99
CA VAL A 78 7.96 9.65 -7.67
C VAL A 78 7.27 9.61 -9.04
N THR A 79 7.09 8.43 -9.62
CA THR A 79 6.41 8.25 -10.92
C THR A 79 4.97 7.75 -10.80
N HIS A 80 4.52 7.40 -9.59
CA HIS A 80 3.22 6.78 -9.36
C HIS A 80 2.07 7.67 -9.81
N ALA A 81 2.11 8.95 -9.46
CA ALA A 81 1.07 9.91 -9.80
C ALA A 81 0.91 10.08 -11.32
N GLU A 82 2.01 10.25 -12.05
CA GLU A 82 1.98 10.41 -13.50
C GLU A 82 1.42 9.16 -14.19
N MET A 83 1.96 7.98 -13.87
CA MET A 83 1.54 6.73 -14.49
C MET A 83 0.10 6.38 -14.10
N GLY A 84 -0.29 6.60 -12.84
CA GLY A 84 -1.65 6.44 -12.36
C GLY A 84 -2.65 7.33 -13.11
N ALA A 85 -2.34 8.60 -13.26
CA ALA A 85 -3.18 9.54 -13.99
C ALA A 85 -3.34 9.17 -15.47
N ARG A 86 -2.28 8.66 -16.13
CA ARG A 86 -2.36 8.17 -17.50
C ARG A 86 -3.28 6.96 -17.61
N ALA A 87 -3.16 5.99 -16.72
CA ALA A 87 -3.99 4.79 -16.71
C ALA A 87 -5.47 5.12 -16.41
N LEU A 88 -5.74 5.95 -15.40
CA LEU A 88 -7.10 6.36 -15.03
C LEU A 88 -7.79 7.14 -16.17
N ARG A 89 -7.09 8.09 -16.84
CA ARG A 89 -7.62 8.81 -18.01
C ARG A 89 -7.89 7.88 -19.20
N ALA A 90 -7.17 6.77 -19.30
CA ALA A 90 -7.45 5.73 -20.29
C ALA A 90 -8.60 4.79 -19.86
N GLY A 91 -9.30 5.09 -18.75
CA GLY A 91 -10.40 4.29 -18.24
C GLY A 91 -9.95 2.93 -17.66
N LYS A 92 -8.70 2.81 -17.23
CA LYS A 92 -8.18 1.55 -16.68
C LYS A 92 -8.23 1.55 -15.16
N PRO A 93 -8.82 0.50 -14.53
CA PRO A 93 -8.65 0.25 -13.11
C PRO A 93 -7.17 0.07 -12.76
N VAL A 94 -6.73 0.67 -11.63
CA VAL A 94 -5.31 0.74 -11.28
C VAL A 94 -5.07 0.32 -9.83
N LEU A 95 -4.09 -0.57 -9.63
CA LEU A 95 -3.46 -0.83 -8.36
C LEU A 95 -2.09 -0.14 -8.35
N ILE A 96 -1.90 0.86 -7.50
CA ILE A 96 -0.63 1.58 -7.35
C ILE A 96 0.07 1.09 -6.08
N GLU A 97 1.34 0.70 -6.19
CA GLU A 97 2.15 0.41 -5.01
C GLU A 97 2.25 1.62 -4.08
N LYS A 98 2.53 1.36 -2.81
CA LYS A 98 2.73 2.42 -1.85
C LYS A 98 4.08 3.15 -2.07
N PRO A 99 4.14 4.47 -1.83
CA PRO A 99 3.03 5.37 -1.53
C PRO A 99 2.16 5.61 -2.77
N LEU A 100 0.88 5.93 -2.59
CA LEU A 100 -0.03 6.21 -3.72
C LEU A 100 0.51 7.33 -4.64
N ALA A 101 1.10 8.35 -4.05
CA ALA A 101 1.80 9.47 -4.66
C ALA A 101 2.80 10.05 -3.64
N VAL A 102 3.57 11.07 -4.02
CA VAL A 102 4.55 11.72 -3.13
C VAL A 102 4.08 13.07 -2.59
N THR A 103 2.92 13.56 -3.05
CA THR A 103 2.23 14.72 -2.49
C THR A 103 0.74 14.45 -2.29
N GLY A 104 0.11 15.15 -1.34
CA GLY A 104 -1.34 15.06 -1.10
C GLY A 104 -2.14 15.53 -2.31
N GLU A 105 -1.69 16.56 -3.03
CA GLU A 105 -2.34 17.06 -4.23
C GLU A 105 -2.39 16.02 -5.34
N GLU A 106 -1.27 15.35 -5.61
CA GLU A 106 -1.19 14.26 -6.59
C GLU A 106 -2.11 13.08 -6.20
N ALA A 107 -2.08 12.69 -4.92
CA ALA A 107 -2.93 11.62 -4.42
C ALA A 107 -4.42 11.95 -4.58
N ASP A 108 -4.82 13.17 -4.22
CA ASP A 108 -6.20 13.65 -4.39
C ASP A 108 -6.60 13.76 -5.87
N GLN A 109 -5.66 14.11 -6.76
CA GLN A 109 -5.89 14.10 -8.20
C GLN A 109 -6.19 12.69 -8.71
N LEU A 110 -5.45 11.68 -8.26
CA LEU A 110 -5.70 10.28 -8.63
C LEU A 110 -7.09 9.82 -8.18
N VAL A 111 -7.49 10.16 -6.95
CA VAL A 111 -8.84 9.84 -6.43
C VAL A 111 -9.92 10.51 -7.28
N ARG A 112 -9.76 11.80 -7.62
CA ARG A 112 -10.72 12.51 -8.50
C ARG A 112 -10.81 11.87 -9.88
N LEU A 113 -9.67 11.52 -10.51
CA LEU A 113 -9.65 10.87 -11.82
C LEU A 113 -10.34 9.49 -11.79
N ALA A 114 -10.12 8.70 -10.75
CA ALA A 114 -10.78 7.41 -10.60
C ALA A 114 -12.31 7.57 -10.50
N ALA A 115 -12.78 8.55 -9.72
CA ALA A 115 -14.21 8.86 -9.61
C ALA A 115 -14.79 9.39 -10.94
N GLU A 116 -14.10 10.30 -11.62
CA GLU A 116 -14.50 10.87 -12.91
C GLU A 116 -14.66 9.80 -13.99
N HIS A 117 -13.70 8.87 -14.07
CA HIS A 117 -13.73 7.79 -15.05
C HIS A 117 -14.47 6.54 -14.56
N GLN A 118 -15.00 6.55 -13.34
CA GLN A 118 -15.76 5.44 -12.72
C GLN A 118 -14.98 4.11 -12.73
N VAL A 119 -13.69 4.15 -12.45
CA VAL A 119 -12.81 2.98 -12.39
C VAL A 119 -12.22 2.80 -10.99
N ALA A 120 -11.88 1.56 -10.65
CA ALA A 120 -11.29 1.25 -9.36
C ALA A 120 -9.87 1.80 -9.26
N LEU A 121 -9.56 2.48 -8.14
CA LEU A 121 -8.22 2.86 -7.73
C LEU A 121 -7.91 2.17 -6.39
N ALA A 122 -6.83 1.40 -6.36
CA ALA A 122 -6.33 0.72 -5.18
C ALA A 122 -4.90 1.16 -4.85
N CYS A 123 -4.55 1.15 -3.55
CA CYS A 123 -3.20 1.36 -3.08
C CYS A 123 -2.58 0.04 -2.57
N GLY A 124 -1.27 -0.12 -2.70
CA GLY A 124 -0.50 -1.30 -2.31
C GLY A 124 -0.36 -1.55 -0.80
N HIS A 125 -1.31 -1.11 0.02
CA HIS A 125 -1.34 -1.34 1.47
C HIS A 125 -1.86 -2.75 1.81
N GLN A 126 -1.11 -3.77 1.40
CA GLN A 126 -1.48 -5.18 1.53
C GLN A 126 -1.62 -5.65 3.00
N GLU A 127 -0.97 -4.98 3.96
CA GLU A 127 -1.03 -5.33 5.38
C GLU A 127 -2.45 -5.13 5.97
N ARG A 128 -3.32 -4.33 5.33
CA ARG A 128 -4.74 -4.24 5.70
C ARG A 128 -5.46 -5.57 5.65
N LEU A 129 -5.19 -6.39 4.63
CA LEU A 129 -5.78 -7.73 4.52
C LEU A 129 -5.33 -8.65 5.66
N VAL A 130 -4.08 -8.49 6.12
CA VAL A 130 -3.60 -9.21 7.30
C VAL A 130 -4.38 -8.76 8.54
N PHE A 131 -4.65 -7.47 8.71
CA PHE A 131 -5.47 -6.95 9.81
C PHE A 131 -6.93 -7.43 9.73
N ASP A 132 -7.49 -7.55 8.52
CA ASP A 132 -8.83 -8.09 8.30
C ASP A 132 -8.92 -9.54 8.78
N VAL A 133 -8.00 -10.41 8.34
CA VAL A 133 -8.02 -11.83 8.72
C VAL A 133 -7.58 -12.09 10.16
N MET A 134 -6.87 -11.15 10.77
CA MET A 134 -6.64 -11.13 12.23
C MET A 134 -7.90 -10.75 13.01
N GLY A 135 -8.86 -10.06 12.39
CA GLY A 135 -10.08 -9.54 13.03
C GLY A 135 -9.94 -8.10 13.58
N LEU A 136 -8.80 -7.42 13.38
CA LEU A 136 -8.53 -6.09 13.93
C LEU A 136 -9.45 -5.02 13.33
N THR A 137 -9.70 -5.06 12.03
CA THR A 137 -10.57 -4.10 11.33
C THR A 137 -12.05 -4.27 11.70
N GLY A 138 -12.42 -5.42 12.28
CA GLY A 138 -13.75 -5.69 12.81
C GLY A 138 -14.04 -5.03 14.17
N ILE A 139 -13.02 -4.55 14.88
CA ILE A 139 -13.18 -3.91 16.18
C ILE A 139 -13.80 -2.52 16.00
N GLN A 140 -15.02 -2.32 16.53
CA GLN A 140 -15.76 -1.06 16.38
C GLN A 140 -15.34 0.02 17.39
N THR A 141 -14.67 -0.35 18.47
CA THR A 141 -14.17 0.58 19.47
C THR A 141 -12.85 1.17 18.98
N PRO A 142 -12.71 2.50 18.89
CA PRO A 142 -11.42 3.10 18.52
C PRO A 142 -10.37 2.83 19.60
N PRO A 143 -9.10 2.68 19.20
CA PRO A 143 -8.00 2.56 20.16
C PRO A 143 -7.80 3.87 20.93
N ARG A 144 -7.27 3.77 22.16
CA ARG A 144 -6.84 4.91 22.95
C ARG A 144 -5.46 5.40 22.53
N ARG A 145 -4.57 4.47 22.20
CA ARG A 145 -3.21 4.76 21.72
C ARG A 145 -2.76 3.68 20.74
N ILE A 146 -2.02 4.11 19.74
CA ILE A 146 -1.25 3.24 18.85
C ILE A 146 0.20 3.69 18.90
N THR A 147 1.12 2.76 19.15
CA THR A 147 2.56 2.98 19.01
C THR A 147 3.09 1.98 17.98
N ALA A 148 3.82 2.44 16.96
CA ALA A 148 4.41 1.54 15.98
C ALA A 148 5.83 1.96 15.62
N TRP A 149 6.62 0.98 15.20
CA TRP A 149 7.99 1.18 14.76
C TRP A 149 8.34 0.30 13.56
N ARG A 150 9.03 0.90 12.60
CA ARG A 150 9.49 0.24 11.38
C ARG A 150 10.92 0.66 11.08
N GLU A 151 11.85 -0.11 11.59
CA GLU A 151 13.28 0.20 11.59
C GLU A 151 14.06 -0.86 10.83
N GLY A 152 15.19 -0.46 10.24
CA GLY A 152 16.13 -1.38 9.61
C GLY A 152 17.41 -0.71 9.15
N PRO A 153 18.44 -1.51 8.79
CA PRO A 153 19.70 -0.99 8.32
C PRO A 153 19.59 -0.38 6.92
N TRP A 154 20.54 0.51 6.65
CA TRP A 154 20.66 1.17 5.34
C TRP A 154 20.82 0.16 4.21
N SER A 155 19.95 0.25 3.22
CA SER A 155 19.94 -0.63 2.04
C SER A 155 20.28 0.10 0.72
N GLY A 156 20.32 1.43 0.74
CA GLY A 156 20.46 2.27 -0.46
C GLY A 156 19.25 2.27 -1.39
N ARG A 157 18.09 1.75 -0.93
CA ARG A 157 16.84 1.73 -1.69
C ARG A 157 15.95 2.90 -1.30
N SER A 158 15.04 3.29 -2.21
CA SER A 158 14.00 4.32 -1.98
C SER A 158 14.59 5.63 -1.44
N THR A 159 15.76 6.03 -1.93
CA THR A 159 16.46 7.26 -1.50
C THR A 159 15.89 8.50 -2.17
N ASP A 160 15.01 8.31 -3.13
CA ASP A 160 14.23 9.32 -3.85
C ASP A 160 13.04 9.85 -3.06
N ILE A 161 12.69 9.22 -1.94
CA ILE A 161 11.62 9.62 -1.02
C ILE A 161 12.10 9.54 0.44
N SER A 162 11.41 10.23 1.35
CA SER A 162 11.71 10.18 2.78
C SER A 162 11.37 8.82 3.39
N VAL A 163 11.92 8.54 4.58
CA VAL A 163 11.55 7.36 5.37
C VAL A 163 10.08 7.36 5.76
N THR A 164 9.45 8.54 5.82
CA THR A 164 8.02 8.68 6.07
C THR A 164 7.20 8.03 4.95
N PHE A 165 7.52 8.33 3.69
CA PHE A 165 6.86 7.77 2.52
C PHE A 165 7.28 6.32 2.21
N ASP A 166 8.53 5.93 2.56
CA ASP A 166 8.99 4.57 2.31
C ASP A 166 8.53 3.58 3.37
N LEU A 167 8.73 3.89 4.65
CA LEU A 167 8.49 2.98 5.76
C LEU A 167 7.29 3.37 6.63
N MET A 168 7.22 4.61 7.11
CA MET A 168 6.19 5.02 8.07
C MET A 168 4.78 4.97 7.47
N VAL A 169 4.64 5.18 6.17
CA VAL A 169 3.35 5.15 5.45
C VAL A 169 2.57 3.85 5.63
N HIS A 170 3.25 2.72 5.85
CA HIS A 170 2.61 1.44 6.16
C HIS A 170 1.88 1.50 7.50
N ASP A 171 2.58 1.99 8.53
CA ASP A 171 2.05 2.05 9.89
C ASP A 171 1.01 3.18 10.01
N LEU A 172 1.18 4.28 9.25
CA LEU A 172 0.18 5.33 9.10
C LEU A 172 -1.14 4.79 8.54
N ASP A 173 -1.09 4.04 7.46
CA ASP A 173 -2.28 3.47 6.83
C ASP A 173 -3.03 2.53 7.78
N LEU A 174 -2.31 1.65 8.48
CA LEU A 174 -2.88 0.74 9.47
C LEU A 174 -3.47 1.50 10.67
N ALA A 175 -2.74 2.47 11.21
CA ALA A 175 -3.19 3.28 12.34
C ALA A 175 -4.44 4.09 12.00
N LEU A 176 -4.45 4.79 10.85
CA LEU A 176 -5.61 5.54 10.39
C LEU A 176 -6.83 4.65 10.16
N THR A 177 -6.61 3.41 9.71
CA THR A 177 -7.69 2.42 9.56
C THR A 177 -8.33 2.08 10.91
N LEU A 178 -7.53 1.90 11.97
CA LEU A 178 -8.03 1.56 13.30
C LEU A 178 -8.60 2.78 14.07
N ILE A 179 -8.01 3.96 13.90
CA ILE A 179 -8.48 5.21 14.53
C ILE A 179 -9.81 5.66 13.92
N GLY A 180 -10.02 5.38 12.63
CA GLY A 180 -11.21 5.78 11.90
C GLY A 180 -11.16 7.24 11.43
N GLN A 181 -12.34 7.80 11.12
CA GLN A 181 -12.47 9.17 10.64
C GLN A 181 -12.35 10.17 11.80
N ALA A 182 -11.11 10.60 12.07
CA ALA A 182 -10.82 11.62 13.07
C ALA A 182 -9.69 12.53 12.56
N ASP A 183 -9.78 13.81 12.86
CA ASP A 183 -8.76 14.79 12.50
C ASP A 183 -7.63 14.81 13.55
N ALA A 184 -6.40 14.92 13.08
CA ALA A 184 -5.26 15.14 13.97
C ALA A 184 -5.22 16.60 14.43
N GLU A 185 -5.45 16.81 15.74
CA GLU A 185 -5.48 18.12 16.40
C GLU A 185 -4.06 18.63 16.72
N THR A 186 -3.15 17.71 17.05
CA THR A 186 -1.76 18.03 17.33
C THR A 186 -0.84 17.11 16.53
N LEU A 187 0.33 17.62 16.17
CA LEU A 187 1.39 16.87 15.52
C LEU A 187 2.74 17.40 15.99
N SER A 188 3.58 16.52 16.52
CA SER A 188 4.98 16.79 16.85
C SER A 188 5.85 15.80 16.09
N VAL A 189 6.95 16.27 15.51
CA VAL A 189 7.84 15.47 14.67
C VAL A 189 9.28 15.77 15.04
N GLU A 190 10.09 14.71 15.13
CA GLU A 190 11.55 14.78 15.18
C GLU A 190 12.10 13.96 14.01
N GLY A 191 13.13 14.47 13.34
CA GLY A 191 13.68 13.81 12.17
C GLY A 191 15.18 13.97 12.03
N LYS A 192 15.81 13.05 11.29
CA LYS A 192 17.24 13.03 10.99
C LYS A 192 17.47 12.71 9.52
N THR A 193 18.27 13.52 8.84
CA THR A 193 18.80 13.28 7.51
C THR A 193 20.30 12.99 7.63
N GLU A 194 20.76 11.83 7.15
CA GLU A 194 22.15 11.37 7.34
C GLU A 194 22.76 10.73 6.09
N ARG A 195 22.00 9.92 5.36
CA ARG A 195 22.50 9.11 4.24
C ARG A 195 21.92 9.50 2.89
N SER A 196 20.81 10.23 2.87
CA SER A 196 20.13 10.72 1.67
C SER A 196 19.85 12.21 1.78
N ASP A 197 19.16 12.79 0.81
CA ASP A 197 18.76 14.20 0.79
C ASP A 197 17.40 14.45 1.49
N SER A 198 16.78 13.40 2.04
CA SER A 198 15.51 13.45 2.76
C SER A 198 15.62 12.77 4.12
N LEU A 199 14.53 12.72 4.92
CA LEU A 199 14.54 12.03 6.20
C LEU A 199 14.93 10.56 6.06
N ASP A 200 15.94 10.13 6.83
CA ASP A 200 16.38 8.74 6.97
C ASP A 200 15.87 8.09 8.27
N GLU A 201 15.55 8.90 9.26
CA GLU A 201 14.88 8.53 10.50
C GLU A 201 13.88 9.61 10.87
N GLY A 202 12.70 9.19 11.35
CA GLY A 202 11.67 10.11 11.83
C GLY A 202 10.84 9.47 12.94
N SER A 203 10.48 10.28 13.94
CA SER A 203 9.48 9.95 14.95
C SER A 203 8.41 11.03 14.98
N MET A 204 7.17 10.61 15.19
CA MET A 204 6.05 11.52 15.30
C MET A 204 5.12 11.14 16.44
N SER A 205 4.45 12.13 17.02
CA SER A 205 3.30 11.95 17.89
C SER A 205 2.15 12.85 17.45
N ALA A 206 0.93 12.32 17.51
CA ALA A 206 -0.28 13.04 17.17
C ALA A 206 -1.41 12.68 18.14
N ARG A 207 -2.34 13.64 18.34
CA ARG A 207 -3.59 13.41 19.04
C ARG A 207 -4.74 13.72 18.09
N PHE A 208 -5.74 12.85 18.07
CA PHE A 208 -6.89 12.95 17.20
C PHE A 208 -8.12 13.49 17.94
N SER A 209 -9.07 14.06 17.20
CA SER A 209 -10.30 14.67 17.70
C SER A 209 -11.21 13.70 18.49
N ASN A 210 -11.09 12.38 18.24
CA ASN A 210 -11.76 11.33 19.01
C ASN A 210 -11.01 10.92 20.29
N GLY A 211 -9.88 11.57 20.59
CA GLY A 211 -9.04 11.32 21.77
C GLY A 211 -7.96 10.26 21.57
N ALA A 212 -7.90 9.59 20.42
CA ALA A 212 -6.84 8.62 20.13
C ALA A 212 -5.47 9.31 20.05
N GLU A 213 -4.44 8.61 20.52
CA GLU A 213 -3.04 9.04 20.43
C GLU A 213 -2.28 8.12 19.49
N LEU A 214 -1.39 8.69 18.67
CA LEU A 214 -0.56 7.95 17.73
C LEU A 214 0.91 8.33 17.90
N GLU A 215 1.77 7.33 18.04
CA GLU A 215 3.22 7.48 18.08
C GLU A 215 3.84 6.54 17.06
N LEU A 216 4.56 7.09 16.07
CA LEU A 216 5.24 6.30 15.05
C LEU A 216 6.72 6.62 15.02
N LYS A 217 7.53 5.59 14.76
CA LYS A 217 8.95 5.71 14.47
C LYS A 217 9.29 4.90 13.22
N ALA A 218 10.01 5.54 12.29
CA ALA A 218 10.60 4.85 11.14
C ALA A 218 12.07 5.22 11.01
N SER A 219 12.91 4.23 10.69
CA SER A 219 14.34 4.44 10.45
C SER A 219 14.85 3.47 9.40
N ARG A 220 15.57 3.98 8.40
CA ARG A 220 16.33 3.18 7.44
C ARG A 220 17.84 3.18 7.71
N ILE A 221 18.23 3.73 8.87
CA ILE A 221 19.61 3.83 9.35
C ILE A 221 19.82 3.19 10.74
N ALA A 222 18.85 2.40 11.20
CA ALA A 222 18.95 1.66 12.46
C ALA A 222 19.89 0.45 12.31
N ASP A 223 20.47 -0.01 13.43
CA ASP A 223 21.36 -1.16 13.43
C ASP A 223 20.63 -2.46 13.10
N ASP A 224 19.44 -2.64 13.66
CA ASP A 224 18.65 -3.86 13.56
C ASP A 224 17.29 -3.64 12.87
N ARG A 225 16.80 -4.72 12.23
CA ARG A 225 15.46 -4.74 11.66
C ARG A 225 14.43 -5.03 12.75
N ARG A 226 13.56 -4.04 13.02
CA ARG A 226 12.46 -4.15 13.98
C ARG A 226 11.19 -3.60 13.37
N ARG A 227 10.10 -4.33 13.49
CA ARG A 227 8.78 -3.91 13.00
C ARG A 227 7.72 -4.40 13.96
N GLY A 228 6.93 -3.51 14.51
CA GLY A 228 5.87 -3.88 15.44
C GLY A 228 4.87 -2.75 15.64
N MET A 229 3.75 -3.13 16.24
CA MET A 229 2.69 -2.20 16.61
C MET A 229 2.07 -2.64 17.92
N VAL A 230 1.82 -1.66 18.80
CA VAL A 230 1.04 -1.83 20.03
C VAL A 230 -0.23 -1.02 19.91
N VAL A 231 -1.38 -1.67 20.06
CA VAL A 231 -2.69 -1.05 20.00
C VAL A 231 -3.33 -1.16 21.38
N GLU A 232 -3.51 -0.02 22.04
CA GLU A 232 -4.07 0.07 23.39
C GLU A 232 -5.56 0.45 23.34
N TYR A 233 -6.40 -0.39 23.90
CA TYR A 233 -7.83 -0.16 24.12
C TYR A 233 -8.11 -0.01 25.61
N GLU A 234 -9.30 0.45 25.98
CA GLU A 234 -9.73 0.42 27.38
C GLU A 234 -9.78 -1.02 27.93
N ALA A 235 -10.10 -1.98 27.06
CA ALA A 235 -10.21 -3.40 27.40
C ALA A 235 -8.86 -4.11 27.56
N GLY A 236 -7.74 -3.50 27.19
CA GLY A 236 -6.41 -4.13 27.22
C GLY A 236 -5.56 -3.76 26.01
N VAL A 237 -4.59 -4.60 25.69
CA VAL A 237 -3.53 -4.31 24.69
C VAL A 237 -3.43 -5.44 23.68
N ILE A 238 -3.17 -5.07 22.41
CA ILE A 238 -2.78 -5.98 21.33
C ILE A 238 -1.37 -5.59 20.91
N GLU A 239 -0.40 -6.52 21.05
CA GLU A 239 0.99 -6.35 20.65
C GLU A 239 1.24 -7.18 19.39
N ILE A 240 1.69 -6.55 18.29
CA ILE A 240 1.94 -7.19 17.00
C ILE A 240 3.42 -7.12 16.67
N ASP A 241 4.03 -8.26 16.37
CA ASP A 241 5.37 -8.37 15.80
C ASP A 241 5.26 -8.74 14.32
N PHE A 242 5.53 -7.78 13.42
CA PHE A 242 5.45 -8.00 11.98
C PHE A 242 6.63 -8.83 11.43
N VAL A 243 7.75 -8.94 12.18
CA VAL A 243 8.91 -9.75 11.77
C VAL A 243 8.66 -11.21 12.11
N ALA A 244 8.25 -11.49 13.35
CA ALA A 244 7.90 -12.82 13.81
C ALA A 244 6.53 -13.28 13.27
N ARG A 245 5.71 -12.34 12.79
CA ARG A 245 4.33 -12.58 12.32
C ARG A 245 3.45 -13.20 13.41
N THR A 246 3.49 -12.62 14.58
CA THR A 246 2.74 -13.04 15.77
C THR A 246 2.08 -11.86 16.44
N PHE A 247 1.08 -12.13 17.28
CA PHE A 247 0.52 -11.11 18.17
C PHE A 247 0.19 -11.68 19.54
N LYS A 248 0.09 -10.79 20.53
CA LYS A 248 -0.47 -11.05 21.86
C LYS A 248 -1.71 -10.21 22.04
N ASN A 249 -2.75 -10.77 22.64
CA ASN A 249 -4.02 -10.09 22.87
C ASN A 249 -4.44 -10.24 24.33
N THR A 250 -4.64 -9.13 25.04
CA THR A 250 -5.16 -9.10 26.41
C THR A 250 -6.52 -8.40 26.49
N THR A 251 -7.10 -8.00 25.36
CA THR A 251 -8.34 -7.19 25.32
C THR A 251 -9.61 -8.02 25.49
N GLY A 252 -9.56 -9.32 25.26
CA GLY A 252 -10.74 -10.17 25.16
C GLY A 252 -11.51 -10.06 23.85
N PHE A 253 -11.04 -9.26 22.88
CA PHE A 253 -11.60 -9.28 21.51
C PHE A 253 -11.31 -10.62 20.85
N ASP A 254 -12.27 -11.11 20.06
CA ASP A 254 -12.12 -12.35 19.29
C ASP A 254 -11.23 -12.09 18.06
N LEU A 255 -9.95 -12.40 18.19
CA LEU A 255 -8.96 -12.31 17.13
C LEU A 255 -8.53 -13.69 16.68
N ASN A 256 -8.26 -13.84 15.40
CA ASN A 256 -7.80 -15.09 14.79
C ASN A 256 -6.30 -15.34 15.07
N PRO A 257 -5.92 -16.25 15.97
CA PRO A 257 -4.51 -16.54 16.26
C PRO A 257 -3.81 -17.24 15.09
N ASP A 258 -4.59 -17.93 14.23
CA ASP A 258 -4.11 -18.71 13.11
C ASP A 258 -4.16 -17.90 11.79
N TYR A 259 -4.18 -16.57 11.86
CA TYR A 259 -4.28 -15.69 10.69
C TYR A 259 -3.21 -15.97 9.62
N MET A 260 -2.04 -16.45 10.04
CA MET A 260 -0.95 -16.83 9.13
C MET A 260 -1.27 -18.07 8.29
N ASP A 261 -2.28 -18.86 8.68
CA ASP A 261 -2.73 -20.02 7.90
C ASP A 261 -3.76 -19.67 6.83
N THR A 262 -4.26 -18.43 6.84
CA THR A 262 -5.13 -17.90 5.79
C THR A 262 -4.33 -17.58 4.50
N PRO A 263 -4.99 -17.55 3.33
CA PRO A 263 -4.35 -17.09 2.10
C PRO A 263 -3.71 -15.68 2.22
N GLU A 264 -4.42 -14.76 2.87
CA GLU A 264 -3.99 -13.37 3.08
C GLU A 264 -2.77 -13.30 4.01
N GLY A 265 -2.73 -14.11 5.04
CA GLY A 265 -1.59 -14.20 5.95
C GLY A 265 -0.35 -14.79 5.28
N ARG A 266 -0.52 -15.81 4.44
CA ARG A 266 0.57 -16.47 3.71
C ARG A 266 1.14 -15.62 2.59
N ASP A 267 0.27 -14.98 1.82
CA ASP A 267 0.61 -14.18 0.63
C ASP A 267 -0.21 -12.89 0.57
N PRO A 268 0.12 -11.89 1.39
CA PRO A 268 -0.62 -10.62 1.40
C PRO A 268 -0.63 -9.89 0.05
N LEU A 269 0.46 -10.03 -0.73
CA LEU A 269 0.54 -9.42 -2.06
C LEU A 269 -0.43 -10.08 -3.03
N GLY A 270 -0.44 -11.40 -3.10
CA GLY A 270 -1.37 -12.15 -3.95
C GLY A 270 -2.82 -11.89 -3.57
N ALA A 271 -3.12 -11.84 -2.27
CA ALA A 271 -4.44 -11.51 -1.76
C ALA A 271 -4.87 -10.08 -2.15
N ASN A 272 -3.94 -9.09 -2.10
CA ASN A 272 -4.23 -7.71 -2.49
C ASN A 272 -4.54 -7.61 -4.00
N VAL A 273 -3.77 -8.28 -4.84
CA VAL A 273 -4.04 -8.37 -6.28
C VAL A 273 -5.38 -9.06 -6.54
N ALA A 274 -5.66 -10.19 -5.89
CA ALA A 274 -6.92 -10.91 -6.03
C ALA A 274 -8.11 -10.04 -5.62
N ARG A 275 -8.04 -9.36 -4.47
CA ARG A 275 -9.09 -8.46 -3.98
C ARG A 275 -9.33 -7.28 -4.93
N PHE A 276 -8.27 -6.72 -5.51
CA PHE A 276 -8.37 -5.67 -6.54
C PHE A 276 -9.11 -6.20 -7.79
N VAL A 277 -8.73 -7.38 -8.29
CA VAL A 277 -9.39 -8.02 -9.45
C VAL A 277 -10.87 -8.30 -9.16
N GLU A 278 -11.20 -8.83 -7.99
CA GLU A 278 -12.59 -9.05 -7.57
C GLU A 278 -13.40 -7.76 -7.51
N ALA A 279 -12.79 -6.66 -7.02
CA ALA A 279 -13.44 -5.35 -7.00
C ALA A 279 -13.72 -4.85 -8.44
N VAL A 280 -12.77 -5.02 -9.38
CA VAL A 280 -12.96 -4.69 -10.80
C VAL A 280 -14.07 -5.51 -11.45
N LEU A 281 -14.18 -6.78 -11.08
CA LEU A 281 -15.24 -7.69 -11.58
C LEU A 281 -16.59 -7.49 -10.89
N GLY A 282 -16.69 -6.56 -9.91
CA GLY A 282 -17.91 -6.31 -9.15
C GLY A 282 -18.30 -7.44 -8.18
N ARG A 283 -17.36 -8.33 -7.85
CA ARG A 283 -17.55 -9.45 -6.89
C ARG A 283 -17.22 -9.05 -5.46
N ALA A 284 -16.48 -7.96 -5.26
CA ALA A 284 -16.19 -7.35 -3.97
C ALA A 284 -16.69 -5.92 -3.93
N THR A 285 -17.00 -5.42 -2.72
CA THR A 285 -17.46 -4.03 -2.49
C THR A 285 -16.41 -2.97 -2.80
N GLY A 286 -15.14 -3.37 -2.85
CA GLY A 286 -14.00 -2.52 -3.17
C GLY A 286 -12.66 -3.23 -2.92
N PRO A 287 -11.54 -2.59 -3.29
CA PRO A 287 -10.20 -3.08 -2.97
C PRO A 287 -9.92 -3.03 -1.46
N ALA A 288 -8.89 -3.71 -1.01
CA ALA A 288 -8.49 -3.73 0.40
C ALA A 288 -8.11 -2.34 0.92
N ALA A 289 -7.33 -1.62 0.15
CA ALA A 289 -7.00 -0.22 0.39
C ALA A 289 -7.48 0.61 -0.81
N PRO A 290 -8.64 1.27 -0.74
CA PRO A 290 -9.10 2.16 -1.79
C PRO A 290 -8.19 3.39 -1.92
N GLY A 291 -8.24 4.06 -3.08
CA GLY A 291 -7.40 5.22 -3.37
C GLY A 291 -7.51 6.33 -2.32
N GLU A 292 -8.70 6.54 -1.76
CA GLU A 292 -8.95 7.52 -0.69
C GLU A 292 -8.14 7.22 0.57
N ALA A 293 -7.97 5.95 0.91
CA ALA A 293 -7.16 5.53 2.04
C ALA A 293 -5.67 5.78 1.79
N GLY A 294 -5.18 5.42 0.60
CA GLY A 294 -3.82 5.75 0.18
C GLY A 294 -3.57 7.26 0.20
N ALA A 295 -4.52 8.06 -0.30
CA ALA A 295 -4.44 9.53 -0.28
C ALA A 295 -4.42 10.09 1.17
N ALA A 296 -5.20 9.51 2.09
CA ALA A 296 -5.17 9.93 3.49
C ALA A 296 -3.79 9.67 4.13
N ALA A 297 -3.19 8.52 3.88
CA ALA A 297 -1.85 8.19 4.36
C ALA A 297 -0.78 9.13 3.76
N VAL A 298 -0.86 9.45 2.46
CA VAL A 298 0.03 10.40 1.78
C VAL A 298 -0.08 11.81 2.36
N ARG A 299 -1.30 12.35 2.52
CA ARG A 299 -1.51 13.68 3.14
C ARG A 299 -0.95 13.76 4.54
N PHE A 300 -1.08 12.69 5.32
CA PHE A 300 -0.53 12.66 6.67
C PHE A 300 1.01 12.57 6.64
N ALA A 301 1.58 11.76 5.75
CA ALA A 301 3.03 11.66 5.56
C ALA A 301 3.65 13.01 5.11
N GLU A 302 3.00 13.73 4.19
CA GLU A 302 3.42 15.07 3.77
C GLU A 302 3.42 16.07 4.93
N ARG A 303 2.40 16.03 5.82
CA ARG A 303 2.38 16.86 7.04
C ARG A 303 3.51 16.54 8.00
N ILE A 304 3.89 15.25 8.12
CA ILE A 304 5.03 14.83 8.94
C ILE A 304 6.32 15.40 8.37
N ASP A 305 6.57 15.22 7.08
CA ASP A 305 7.79 15.74 6.42
C ASP A 305 7.87 17.26 6.52
N ALA A 306 6.78 17.98 6.28
CA ALA A 306 6.72 19.43 6.42
C ALA A 306 7.00 19.89 7.87
N ALA A 307 6.49 19.17 8.88
CA ALA A 307 6.74 19.48 10.29
C ALA A 307 8.20 19.19 10.70
N ALA A 308 8.87 18.27 10.02
CA ALA A 308 10.30 18.00 10.19
C ALA A 308 11.22 18.97 9.42
N GLY A 309 10.66 19.90 8.64
CA GLY A 309 11.41 20.90 7.87
C GLY A 309 11.94 20.37 6.53
N GLN A 310 11.28 19.39 5.95
CA GLN A 310 11.59 18.82 4.63
C GLN A 310 10.74 19.47 3.53
#